data_9f3ec99de16bfbb24c80065db281d496
#
_entry.id   9f3ec99de16bfbb24c80065db281d496
#
_cell.length_a   1.000
_cell.length_b   1.000
_cell.length_c   1.000
_cell.angle_alpha   90.00
_cell.angle_beta   90.00
_cell.angle_gamma   90.00
#
_symmetry.space_group_name_H-M   'P 1'
#
loop_
_entity.id
_entity.type
_entity.pdbx_description
1 polymer ?
#
loop_
_entity_poly.entity_id
_entity_poly.type
_entity_poly.pdbx_seq_one_letter_code
_entity_poly.pdbx_strand_id
1 'polypeptide(L)'
;GYTFQFISYTSLFSGSSIDEGTLLLIENIKLPGDGLILDIGCGYGVIGVVAAKLNPKLRVYMTDINPLAVKTARQNARLNRVEDRVVVLEGDRYEPVKGLLFNAIYSNPPLSAGMKIVEDIVLGARDHLSRNGFAQFVLAKGGEYLEREARKTYSIVEATSRKGYILLYLKP
;
A
#
# COMPACT_ATOMS: atom_id res chain seq x y z
N GLY A 1 0.01 21.67 -9.06
CA GLY A 1 0.67 20.39 -8.77
C GLY A 1 1.05 20.25 -7.30
N TYR A 2 1.36 19.04 -6.90
CA TYR A 2 1.80 18.76 -5.53
C TYR A 2 3.30 18.49 -5.51
N THR A 3 3.97 18.98 -4.49
CA THR A 3 5.38 18.68 -4.23
C THR A 3 5.47 17.81 -2.98
N PHE A 4 6.28 16.75 -3.05
CA PHE A 4 6.50 15.84 -1.95
C PHE A 4 7.98 15.79 -1.60
N GLN A 5 8.27 15.66 -0.32
CA GLN A 5 9.63 15.44 0.18
C GLN A 5 9.63 14.18 1.03
N PHE A 6 10.61 13.32 0.84
CA PHE A 6 10.71 12.08 1.60
C PHE A 6 12.13 11.88 2.14
N ILE A 7 12.19 11.46 3.40
CA ILE A 7 13.38 10.90 4.01
C ILE A 7 13.32 9.39 3.77
N SER A 8 14.43 8.80 3.35
CA SER A 8 14.57 7.36 3.28
C SER A 8 15.97 6.94 3.74
N TYR A 9 16.11 5.67 4.09
CA TYR A 9 17.37 5.06 4.45
C TYR A 9 17.66 3.93 3.46
N THR A 10 18.92 3.74 3.08
CA THR A 10 19.31 2.71 2.12
C THR A 10 18.89 1.30 2.52
N SER A 11 18.75 1.06 3.84
CA SER A 11 18.30 -0.22 4.37
C SER A 11 16.79 -0.45 4.28
N LEU A 12 15.99 0.57 3.92
CA LEU A 12 14.53 0.45 3.87
C LEU A 12 14.00 0.06 2.50
N PHE A 13 14.59 0.58 1.42
CA PHE A 13 14.10 0.35 0.08
C PHE A 13 15.17 0.68 -0.97
N SER A 14 14.77 1.23 -2.09
CA SER A 14 15.63 1.53 -3.23
C SER A 14 16.67 2.64 -3.01
N GLY A 15 16.87 3.07 -1.77
CA GLY A 15 17.89 4.06 -1.43
C GLY A 15 17.47 5.49 -1.76
N SER A 16 18.18 6.16 -2.66
CA SER A 16 18.04 7.60 -2.92
C SER A 16 16.84 7.98 -3.80
N SER A 17 16.15 7.02 -4.39
CA SER A 17 15.00 7.28 -5.27
C SER A 17 13.79 6.44 -4.86
N ILE A 18 12.59 6.91 -5.22
CA ILE A 18 11.37 6.14 -5.03
C ILE A 18 11.42 4.92 -5.95
N ASP A 19 11.07 3.77 -5.40
CA ASP A 19 11.01 2.51 -6.14
C ASP A 19 10.09 2.61 -7.35
N GLU A 20 10.50 2.02 -8.46
CA GLU A 20 9.77 2.06 -9.73
C GLU A 20 8.36 1.47 -9.61
N GLY A 21 8.21 0.36 -8.89
CA GLY A 21 6.89 -0.24 -8.64
C GLY A 21 5.97 0.69 -7.85
N THR A 22 6.50 1.36 -6.84
CA THR A 22 5.75 2.35 -6.05
C THR A 22 5.31 3.53 -6.91
N LEU A 23 6.19 4.05 -7.77
CA LEU A 23 5.83 5.12 -8.71
C LEU A 23 4.72 4.68 -9.65
N LEU A 24 4.83 3.48 -10.18
CA LEU A 24 3.83 2.92 -11.09
C LEU A 24 2.45 2.80 -10.42
N LEU A 25 2.42 2.36 -9.16
CA LEU A 25 1.18 2.32 -8.39
C LEU A 25 0.60 3.72 -8.20
N ILE A 26 1.42 4.68 -7.79
CA ILE A 26 0.99 6.07 -7.56
C ILE A 26 0.44 6.71 -8.82
N GLU A 27 1.10 6.51 -9.96
CA GLU A 27 0.65 7.05 -11.25
C GLU A 27 -0.72 6.51 -11.67
N ASN A 28 -1.11 5.36 -11.14
CA ASN A 28 -2.36 4.68 -11.48
C ASN A 28 -3.30 4.53 -10.26
N ILE A 29 -3.04 5.26 -9.19
CA ILE A 29 -3.79 5.11 -7.96
C ILE A 29 -5.24 5.58 -8.14
N LYS A 30 -6.16 4.74 -7.66
CA LYS A 30 -7.56 5.11 -7.50
C LYS A 30 -7.79 5.41 -6.03
N LEU A 31 -8.42 6.52 -5.74
CA LEU A 31 -8.70 6.93 -4.35
C LEU A 31 -10.20 6.94 -4.11
N PRO A 32 -10.66 6.45 -2.94
CA PRO A 32 -12.06 6.66 -2.55
C PRO A 32 -12.33 8.16 -2.35
N GLY A 33 -13.58 8.57 -2.41
CA GLY A 33 -13.97 9.96 -2.17
C GLY A 33 -13.75 10.41 -0.73
N ASP A 34 -13.88 9.49 0.21
CA ASP A 34 -13.64 9.69 1.64
C ASP A 34 -13.38 8.36 2.32
N GLY A 35 -13.20 8.39 3.64
CA GLY A 35 -13.11 7.20 4.47
C GLY A 35 -11.70 6.80 4.83
N LEU A 36 -11.55 5.52 5.13
CA LEU A 36 -10.34 4.94 5.72
C LEU A 36 -9.58 4.12 4.69
N ILE A 37 -8.29 4.39 4.55
CA ILE A 37 -7.43 3.60 3.64
C ILE A 37 -6.22 3.05 4.39
N LEU A 38 -5.62 2.00 3.82
CA LEU A 38 -4.45 1.32 4.37
C LEU A 38 -3.34 1.22 3.33
N ASP A 39 -2.13 1.61 3.74
CA ASP A 39 -0.88 1.34 3.05
C ASP A 39 -0.15 0.26 3.86
N ILE A 40 -0.26 -1.00 3.46
CA ILE A 40 0.30 -2.15 4.17
C ILE A 40 1.69 -2.49 3.66
N GLY A 41 2.63 -2.69 4.57
CA GLY A 41 4.03 -2.81 4.21
C GLY A 41 4.57 -1.49 3.68
N CYS A 42 4.29 -0.40 4.38
CA CYS A 42 4.40 0.96 3.86
C CYS A 42 5.83 1.44 3.60
N GLY A 43 6.84 0.76 4.13
CA GLY A 43 8.21 1.25 4.07
C GLY A 43 8.31 2.65 4.68
N TYR A 44 8.91 3.58 3.98
CA TYR A 44 9.01 4.96 4.49
C TYR A 44 7.78 5.84 4.17
N GLY A 45 6.69 5.22 3.69
CA GLY A 45 5.37 5.84 3.70
C GLY A 45 4.94 6.57 2.43
N VAL A 46 5.55 6.31 1.29
CA VAL A 46 5.29 7.07 0.05
C VAL A 46 3.82 6.98 -0.38
N ILE A 47 3.26 5.78 -0.48
CA ILE A 47 1.89 5.59 -0.98
C ILE A 47 0.88 6.27 -0.05
N GLY A 48 0.96 6.00 1.25
CA GLY A 48 0.04 6.57 2.24
C GLY A 48 0.11 8.09 2.33
N VAL A 49 1.32 8.66 2.32
CA VAL A 49 1.51 10.11 2.37
C VAL A 49 0.97 10.78 1.11
N VAL A 50 1.26 10.23 -0.06
CA VAL A 50 0.73 10.77 -1.33
C VAL A 50 -0.80 10.73 -1.33
N ALA A 51 -1.40 9.61 -0.95
CA ALA A 51 -2.86 9.47 -0.88
C ALA A 51 -3.48 10.49 0.07
N ALA A 52 -2.90 10.66 1.27
CA ALA A 52 -3.38 11.63 2.25
C ALA A 52 -3.34 13.06 1.71
N LYS A 53 -2.28 13.41 0.98
CA LYS A 53 -2.13 14.75 0.42
C LYS A 53 -3.07 15.01 -0.77
N LEU A 54 -3.28 13.99 -1.61
CA LEU A 54 -4.15 14.11 -2.77
C LEU A 54 -5.63 14.24 -2.39
N ASN A 55 -6.05 13.60 -1.30
CA ASN A 55 -7.43 13.68 -0.84
C ASN A 55 -7.51 13.94 0.67
N PRO A 56 -7.77 15.20 1.09
CA PRO A 56 -7.83 15.56 2.51
C PRO A 56 -8.97 14.91 3.29
N LYS A 57 -9.94 14.29 2.62
CA LYS A 57 -11.07 13.59 3.27
C LYS A 57 -10.69 12.17 3.71
N LEU A 58 -9.51 11.69 3.35
CA LEU A 58 -9.06 10.36 3.73
C LEU A 58 -8.38 10.37 5.10
N ARG A 59 -8.62 9.31 5.86
CA ARG A 59 -7.79 8.92 7.00
C ARG A 59 -6.96 7.74 6.57
N VAL A 60 -5.67 7.78 6.87
CA VAL A 60 -4.70 6.83 6.33
C VAL A 60 -4.05 6.06 7.45
N TYR A 61 -4.11 4.72 7.39
CA TYR A 61 -3.28 3.84 8.20
C TYR A 61 -2.11 3.35 7.36
N MET A 62 -0.93 3.39 7.94
CA MET A 62 0.28 2.81 7.35
C MET A 62 0.85 1.81 8.33
N THR A 63 1.18 0.62 7.88
CA THR A 63 1.74 -0.44 8.73
C THR A 63 3.01 -1.02 8.13
N ASP A 64 3.95 -1.37 8.99
CA ASP A 64 5.17 -2.08 8.60
C ASP A 64 5.71 -2.87 9.79
N ILE A 65 6.35 -4.00 9.53
CA ILE A 65 6.99 -4.80 10.58
C ILE A 65 8.33 -4.21 11.01
N ASN A 66 8.95 -3.37 10.20
CA ASN A 66 10.24 -2.77 10.47
C ASN A 66 10.09 -1.48 11.28
N PRO A 67 10.61 -1.42 12.52
CA PRO A 67 10.51 -0.22 13.35
C PRO A 67 11.12 1.03 12.71
N LEU A 68 12.19 0.88 11.92
CA LEU A 68 12.80 2.00 11.22
C LEU A 68 11.87 2.54 10.13
N ALA A 69 11.17 1.67 9.42
CA ALA A 69 10.16 2.07 8.43
C ALA A 69 9.05 2.88 9.10
N VAL A 70 8.51 2.40 10.21
CA VAL A 70 7.47 3.08 10.97
C VAL A 70 7.90 4.48 11.41
N LYS A 71 9.10 4.58 11.98
CA LYS A 71 9.67 5.87 12.41
C LYS A 71 9.80 6.82 11.23
N THR A 72 10.33 6.34 10.11
CA THR A 72 10.55 7.14 8.91
C THR A 72 9.24 7.58 8.27
N ALA A 73 8.26 6.67 8.20
CA ALA A 73 6.94 7.00 7.68
C ALA A 73 6.25 8.11 8.50
N ARG A 74 6.39 8.07 9.83
CA ARG A 74 5.89 9.15 10.70
C ARG A 74 6.58 10.49 10.41
N GLN A 75 7.90 10.46 10.21
CA GLN A 75 8.65 11.67 9.84
C GLN A 75 8.19 12.22 8.50
N ASN A 76 7.95 11.35 7.52
CA ASN A 76 7.50 11.75 6.20
C ASN A 76 6.06 12.30 6.21
N ALA A 77 5.20 11.76 7.06
CA ALA A 77 3.85 12.32 7.25
C ALA A 77 3.93 13.76 7.76
N ARG A 78 4.80 14.05 8.74
CA ARG A 78 5.02 15.42 9.25
C ARG A 78 5.63 16.32 8.18
N LEU A 79 6.64 15.85 7.49
CA LEU A 79 7.35 16.63 6.47
C LEU A 79 6.41 17.07 5.35
N ASN A 80 5.40 16.26 5.04
CA ASN A 80 4.39 16.56 4.02
C ASN A 80 3.08 17.13 4.60
N ARG A 81 3.06 17.45 5.91
CA ARG A 81 1.94 18.10 6.60
C ARG A 81 0.63 17.32 6.52
N VAL A 82 0.71 16.00 6.66
CA VAL A 82 -0.47 15.10 6.68
C VAL A 82 -0.57 14.28 7.97
N GLU A 83 0.26 14.58 8.97
CA GLU A 83 0.34 13.83 10.23
C GLU A 83 -0.98 13.78 11.00
N ASP A 84 -1.84 14.77 10.84
CA ASP A 84 -3.14 14.84 11.51
C ASP A 84 -4.15 13.82 10.97
N ARG A 85 -3.91 13.27 9.78
CA ARG A 85 -4.79 12.31 9.13
C ARG A 85 -4.15 10.94 8.95
N VAL A 86 -2.95 10.74 9.47
CA VAL A 86 -2.16 9.52 9.25
C VAL A 86 -1.86 8.85 10.58
N VAL A 87 -2.07 7.55 10.66
CA VAL A 87 -1.69 6.70 11.80
C VAL A 87 -0.71 5.65 11.28
N VAL A 88 0.49 5.61 11.86
CA VAL A 88 1.52 4.64 11.48
C VAL A 88 1.74 3.66 12.62
N LEU A 89 1.57 2.37 12.35
CA LEU A 89 1.64 1.30 13.34
C LEU A 89 2.68 0.26 12.95
N GLU A 90 3.43 -0.20 13.95
CA GLU A 90 4.34 -1.32 13.78
C GLU A 90 3.60 -2.63 13.98
N GLY A 91 3.86 -3.60 13.11
CA GLY A 91 3.34 -4.96 13.26
C GLY A 91 3.33 -5.74 11.98
N ASP A 92 2.96 -7.02 12.10
CA ASP A 92 2.99 -7.96 10.99
C ASP A 92 1.68 -7.92 10.19
N ARG A 93 1.80 -7.61 8.91
CA ARG A 93 0.69 -7.64 7.94
C ARG A 93 -0.56 -6.90 8.46
N TYR A 94 -1.70 -7.58 8.60
CA TYR A 94 -2.97 -6.97 9.04
C TYR A 94 -3.16 -6.93 10.55
N GLU A 95 -2.27 -7.53 11.32
CA GLU A 95 -2.43 -7.63 12.77
C GLU A 95 -2.63 -6.28 13.48
N PRO A 96 -1.85 -5.22 13.17
CA PRO A 96 -2.04 -3.93 13.83
C PRO A 96 -3.38 -3.26 13.55
N VAL A 97 -4.06 -3.67 12.48
CA VAL A 97 -5.33 -3.08 12.03
C VAL A 97 -6.50 -4.06 12.13
N LYS A 98 -6.33 -5.12 12.90
CA LYS A 98 -7.36 -6.14 13.12
C LYS A 98 -8.67 -5.50 13.59
N GLY A 99 -9.77 -5.88 12.94
CA GLY A 99 -11.09 -5.35 13.26
C GLY A 99 -11.47 -4.08 12.50
N LEU A 100 -10.55 -3.48 11.75
CA LEU A 100 -10.86 -2.34 10.90
C LEU A 100 -11.21 -2.79 9.48
N LEU A 101 -12.14 -2.07 8.86
CA LEU A 101 -12.48 -2.24 7.45
C LEU A 101 -12.09 -0.97 6.69
N PHE A 102 -11.47 -1.17 5.53
CA PHE A 102 -10.92 -0.09 4.73
C PHE A 102 -11.69 0.11 3.43
N ASN A 103 -11.81 1.35 3.01
CA ASN A 103 -12.37 1.69 1.69
C ASN A 103 -11.38 1.39 0.56
N ALA A 104 -10.08 1.42 0.87
CA ALA A 104 -9.06 0.99 -0.06
C ALA A 104 -7.84 0.47 0.69
N ILE A 105 -7.16 -0.52 0.09
CA ILE A 105 -5.90 -1.08 0.58
C ILE A 105 -4.89 -1.04 -0.55
N TYR A 106 -3.69 -0.56 -0.26
CA TYR A 106 -2.59 -0.45 -1.22
C TYR A 106 -1.34 -1.13 -0.70
N SER A 107 -0.57 -1.73 -1.60
CA SER A 107 0.77 -2.20 -1.25
C SER A 107 1.65 -2.38 -2.48
N ASN A 108 2.93 -2.16 -2.28
CA ASN A 108 4.01 -2.68 -3.12
C ASN A 108 4.75 -3.72 -2.29
N PRO A 109 4.21 -4.95 -2.15
CA PRO A 109 4.80 -5.93 -1.24
C PRO A 109 6.11 -6.47 -1.81
N PRO A 110 7.17 -6.56 -0.98
CA PRO A 110 8.46 -7.07 -1.44
C PRO A 110 8.40 -8.59 -1.62
N LEU A 111 8.59 -9.08 -2.85
CA LEU A 111 8.67 -10.53 -3.12
C LEU A 111 9.85 -11.19 -2.39
N SER A 112 10.89 -10.42 -2.06
CA SER A 112 12.02 -10.88 -1.25
C SER A 112 11.63 -11.33 0.16
N ALA A 113 10.49 -10.87 0.68
CA ALA A 113 9.97 -11.31 1.98
C ALA A 113 9.41 -12.74 1.95
N GLY A 114 9.23 -13.30 0.76
CA GLY A 114 8.67 -14.64 0.57
C GLY A 114 7.24 -14.59 0.01
N MET A 115 6.92 -15.55 -0.85
CA MET A 115 5.62 -15.62 -1.53
C MET A 115 4.46 -15.72 -0.54
N LYS A 116 4.63 -16.44 0.57
CA LYS A 116 3.59 -16.62 1.57
C LYS A 116 3.14 -15.28 2.18
N ILE A 117 4.08 -14.40 2.48
CA ILE A 117 3.78 -13.08 3.04
C ILE A 117 3.03 -12.22 2.02
N VAL A 118 3.50 -12.21 0.78
CA VAL A 118 2.86 -11.46 -0.30
C VAL A 118 1.45 -11.99 -0.58
N GLU A 119 1.28 -13.30 -0.59
CA GLU A 119 -0.03 -13.96 -0.75
C GLU A 119 -0.99 -13.55 0.38
N ASP A 120 -0.53 -13.58 1.63
CA ASP A 120 -1.34 -13.18 2.77
C ASP A 120 -1.78 -11.70 2.67
N ILE A 121 -0.92 -10.83 2.15
CA ILE A 121 -1.27 -9.44 1.93
C ILE A 121 -2.32 -9.30 0.82
N VAL A 122 -2.09 -9.91 -0.32
CA VAL A 122 -2.97 -9.76 -1.49
C VAL A 122 -4.32 -10.44 -1.30
N LEU A 123 -4.32 -11.69 -0.90
CA LEU A 123 -5.56 -12.45 -0.72
C LEU A 123 -6.27 -12.08 0.58
N GLY A 124 -5.52 -11.78 1.63
CA GLY A 124 -6.08 -11.38 2.93
C GLY A 124 -6.75 -10.01 2.91
N ALA A 125 -6.45 -9.16 1.96
CA ALA A 125 -7.08 -7.83 1.86
C ALA A 125 -8.60 -7.91 1.79
N ARG A 126 -9.14 -8.96 1.19
CA ARG A 126 -10.59 -9.16 1.08
C ARG A 126 -11.30 -9.07 2.43
N ASP A 127 -10.72 -9.65 3.48
CA ASP A 127 -11.31 -9.68 4.81
C ASP A 127 -11.20 -8.33 5.55
N HIS A 128 -10.44 -7.39 5.01
CA HIS A 128 -10.21 -6.07 5.57
C HIS A 128 -10.77 -4.94 4.72
N LEU A 129 -11.53 -5.27 3.67
CA LEU A 129 -12.19 -4.30 2.82
C LEU A 129 -13.64 -4.11 3.21
N SER A 130 -14.10 -2.86 3.21
CA SER A 130 -15.52 -2.54 3.33
C SER A 130 -16.26 -3.06 2.09
N ARG A 131 -17.59 -3.11 2.17
CA ARG A 131 -18.44 -3.70 1.12
C ARG A 131 -18.18 -3.12 -0.27
N ASN A 132 -17.95 -1.81 -0.38
CA ASN A 132 -17.67 -1.14 -1.64
C ASN A 132 -16.18 -0.79 -1.80
N GLY A 133 -15.35 -1.39 -0.97
CA GLY A 133 -13.92 -1.15 -0.98
C GLY A 133 -13.21 -1.86 -2.13
N PHE A 134 -11.96 -1.48 -2.33
CA PHE A 134 -11.10 -2.09 -3.33
C PHE A 134 -9.66 -2.15 -2.84
N ALA A 135 -8.84 -2.97 -3.50
CA ALA A 135 -7.41 -3.01 -3.26
C ALA A 135 -6.64 -2.78 -4.55
N GLN A 136 -5.51 -2.10 -4.46
CA GLN A 136 -4.56 -1.98 -5.55
C GLN A 136 -3.17 -2.42 -5.09
N PHE A 137 -2.59 -3.33 -5.85
CA PHE A 137 -1.25 -3.84 -5.58
C PHE A 137 -0.38 -3.72 -6.82
N VAL A 138 0.90 -3.45 -6.61
CA VAL A 138 1.90 -3.58 -7.65
C VAL A 138 2.80 -4.76 -7.30
N LEU A 139 2.93 -5.71 -8.22
CA LEU A 139 3.69 -6.95 -8.01
C LEU A 139 4.81 -7.04 -9.03
N ALA A 140 6.00 -7.35 -8.56
CA ALA A 140 7.14 -7.63 -9.43
C ALA A 140 6.97 -8.98 -10.13
N LYS A 141 7.98 -9.38 -10.90
CA LYS A 141 8.02 -10.67 -11.59
C LYS A 141 7.67 -11.81 -10.63
N GLY A 142 6.78 -12.69 -11.06
CA GLY A 142 6.23 -13.79 -10.23
C GLY A 142 4.81 -13.52 -9.74
N GLY A 143 4.29 -12.31 -9.98
CA GLY A 143 2.94 -11.93 -9.56
C GLY A 143 1.81 -12.64 -10.32
N GLU A 144 2.10 -13.32 -11.42
CA GLU A 144 1.09 -14.03 -12.22
C GLU A 144 0.37 -15.12 -11.41
N TYR A 145 1.08 -15.78 -10.52
CA TYR A 145 0.47 -16.74 -9.60
C TYR A 145 -0.60 -16.07 -8.72
N LEU A 146 -0.28 -14.90 -8.19
CA LEU A 146 -1.19 -14.15 -7.32
C LEU A 146 -2.40 -13.62 -8.08
N GLU A 147 -2.23 -13.23 -9.33
CA GLU A 147 -3.36 -12.86 -10.19
C GLU A 147 -4.33 -14.04 -10.33
N ARG A 148 -3.83 -15.24 -10.61
CA ARG A 148 -4.66 -16.44 -10.72
C ARG A 148 -5.39 -16.75 -9.42
N GLU A 149 -4.70 -16.70 -8.31
CA GLU A 149 -5.31 -16.94 -6.99
C GLU A 149 -6.33 -15.88 -6.63
N ALA A 150 -6.06 -14.61 -6.96
CA ALA A 150 -7.00 -13.52 -6.72
C ALA A 150 -8.31 -13.72 -7.49
N ARG A 151 -8.26 -14.26 -8.70
CA ARG A 151 -9.46 -14.55 -9.49
C ARG A 151 -10.38 -15.58 -8.85
N LYS A 152 -9.87 -16.40 -7.97
CA LYS A 152 -10.66 -17.37 -7.18
C LYS A 152 -11.27 -16.72 -5.92
N THR A 153 -10.74 -15.59 -5.49
CA THR A 153 -11.05 -14.96 -4.20
C THR A 153 -11.91 -13.71 -4.34
N TYR A 154 -11.66 -12.91 -5.37
CA TYR A 154 -12.31 -11.62 -5.59
C TYR A 154 -13.33 -11.69 -6.71
N SER A 155 -14.38 -10.87 -6.61
CA SER A 155 -15.40 -10.81 -7.66
C SER A 155 -14.95 -10.02 -8.89
N ILE A 156 -14.06 -9.03 -8.69
CA ILE A 156 -13.45 -8.26 -9.77
C ILE A 156 -11.94 -8.31 -9.63
N VAL A 157 -11.27 -8.69 -10.70
CA VAL A 157 -9.81 -8.69 -10.81
C VAL A 157 -9.44 -8.05 -12.14
N GLU A 158 -8.81 -6.89 -12.09
CA GLU A 158 -8.21 -6.24 -13.26
C GLU A 158 -6.69 -6.29 -13.11
N ALA A 159 -5.99 -6.74 -14.13
CA ALA A 159 -4.53 -6.84 -14.12
C ALA A 159 -3.97 -6.16 -15.36
N THR A 160 -2.96 -5.32 -15.16
CA THR A 160 -2.26 -4.61 -16.24
C THR A 160 -0.76 -4.80 -16.04
N SER A 161 -0.07 -5.26 -17.09
CA SER A 161 1.38 -5.43 -17.06
C SER A 161 2.06 -4.17 -17.61
N ARG A 162 3.02 -3.63 -16.85
CA ARG A 162 3.83 -2.48 -17.28
C ARG A 162 5.24 -2.58 -16.69
N LYS A 163 6.24 -2.38 -17.51
CA LYS A 163 7.66 -2.30 -17.09
C LYS A 163 8.11 -3.47 -16.21
N GLY A 164 7.59 -4.68 -16.49
CA GLY A 164 7.92 -5.87 -15.71
C GLY A 164 7.12 -6.02 -14.40
N TYR A 165 6.19 -5.12 -14.12
CA TYR A 165 5.28 -5.20 -12.97
C TYR A 165 3.87 -5.56 -13.41
N ILE A 166 3.10 -6.12 -12.47
CA ILE A 166 1.67 -6.32 -12.62
C ILE A 166 0.97 -5.37 -11.65
N LEU A 167 0.07 -4.55 -12.19
CA LEU A 167 -0.85 -3.75 -11.39
C LEU A 167 -2.14 -4.53 -11.24
N LEU A 168 -2.53 -4.82 -10.00
CA LEU A 168 -3.79 -5.47 -9.68
C LEU A 168 -4.78 -4.47 -9.10
N TYR A 169 -6.02 -4.53 -9.57
CA TYR A 169 -7.17 -3.86 -8.98
C TYR A 169 -8.19 -4.94 -8.61
N LEU A 170 -8.56 -5.00 -7.33
CA LEU A 170 -9.34 -6.09 -6.77
C LEU A 170 -10.57 -5.56 -6.02
N LYS A 171 -11.72 -6.22 -6.23
CA LYS A 171 -12.91 -6.00 -5.40
C LYS A 171 -13.41 -7.31 -4.80
N PRO A 172 -13.85 -7.29 -3.54
CA PRO A 172 -14.42 -8.48 -2.90
C PRO A 172 -15.59 -9.08 -3.62
#